data_fafea85084ace2a4c4f7348d9bb52e52
#
_entry.id   fafea85084ace2a4c4f7348d9bb52e52
#
_cell.length_a   1.000
_cell.length_b   1.000
_cell.length_c   1.000
_cell.angle_alpha   90.00
_cell.angle_beta   90.00
_cell.angle_gamma   90.00
#
_symmetry.space_group_name_H-M   'P 1'
#
loop_
_entity.id
_entity.type
_entity.pdbx_description
1 polymer ?
#
loop_
_entity_poly.entity_id
_entity_poly.type
_entity_poly.pdbx_seq_one_letter_code
_entity_poly.pdbx_strand_id
1 'polypeptide(L)'
;MRNPLDQKREKNIRRGMTPCKIILLLLLATAFSGCATVSFDEHKTYSETLTDMGNTRLGREVSRWVDEHGGLSGFYPLNQGMDALGVRLRLAEIAEKSIDLQYFLMKEDTAGSVMMNALLRAADRGVRVRFLLDDIFTTASDDGLLLLNEHPNIEVRLFNPISRRGFSALNFVGDFRQANRRMHNKSFTVDNQISVVGGRNIADEYFELKTGSVFVDFDVLAMGPIAADISASFDDFWNHSRAVPMEQLTAKGIDEDLETVRAHIAEEFDGTYDTVYKQALDSQLLQDLMADRQPLFAAEARVLSDSPDKLINEISEEQMRLATDLREVLLSADEEIIFISPYYVPGDSGVQFVRNLVNKGVRVIILTNSLASNNHVPVHGGYARYRKDVIAAGAELYEARANAGNEIQGANEAADTLTLHTKTFLIDRRYLFVGSLNLDPRSIEINAEMGLLIDSQDMVGDLTYDVDERLAALSYRVTVNDQGNLEWHGRINGEDVIETREPLASPWLRFKAWFMRIAPERQL
;
A
#
# COMPACT_ATOMS: atom_id res chain seq x y z
N MET A 1 -39.58 61.60 18.78
CA MET A 1 -40.17 61.11 17.50
C MET A 1 -39.16 60.15 16.90
N ARG A 2 -39.42 58.84 16.97
CA ARG A 2 -38.54 57.82 16.36
C ARG A 2 -39.01 57.57 14.91
N ASN A 3 -38.03 57.49 14.05
CA ASN A 3 -38.17 57.40 12.58
C ASN A 3 -38.89 56.10 12.13
N PRO A 4 -39.92 56.11 11.29
CA PRO A 4 -40.68 54.93 10.85
C PRO A 4 -39.88 53.92 10.03
N LEU A 5 -38.63 54.24 9.66
CA LEU A 5 -37.77 53.34 8.85
C LEU A 5 -37.06 52.28 9.68
N ASP A 6 -36.95 52.45 11.02
CA ASP A 6 -36.31 51.46 11.89
C ASP A 6 -37.20 50.26 12.28
N GLN A 7 -38.51 50.43 12.23
CA GLN A 7 -39.45 49.31 12.52
C GLN A 7 -39.60 48.29 11.39
N LYS A 8 -39.14 48.59 10.15
CA LYS A 8 -39.18 47.63 9.04
C LYS A 8 -37.93 46.75 8.96
N ARG A 9 -36.83 47.11 9.64
CA ARG A 9 -35.59 46.32 9.63
C ARG A 9 -35.59 45.20 10.67
N GLU A 10 -36.31 45.32 11.76
CA GLU A 10 -36.39 44.29 12.80
C GLU A 10 -37.38 43.15 12.48
N LYS A 11 -38.28 43.31 11.52
CA LYS A 11 -39.25 42.24 11.15
C LYS A 11 -38.75 41.22 10.12
N ASN A 12 -37.56 41.42 9.51
CA ASN A 12 -37.03 40.51 8.49
C ASN A 12 -35.96 39.55 8.99
N ILE A 13 -35.59 39.54 10.28
CA ILE A 13 -34.53 38.65 10.82
C ILE A 13 -35.06 37.45 11.59
N ARG A 14 -36.38 37.31 11.73
CA ARG A 14 -36.99 36.12 12.37
C ARG A 14 -38.01 35.42 11.46
N ARG A 15 -37.63 35.04 10.26
CA ARG A 15 -38.29 33.90 9.59
C ARG A 15 -37.55 32.63 10.00
N GLY A 16 -37.73 32.18 11.23
CA GLY A 16 -37.44 30.81 11.64
C GLY A 16 -38.21 29.87 10.72
N MET A 17 -37.53 28.83 10.22
CA MET A 17 -38.22 27.77 9.46
C MET A 17 -39.39 27.28 10.27
N THR A 18 -40.57 27.23 9.65
CA THR A 18 -41.76 26.71 10.30
C THR A 18 -41.53 25.26 10.72
N PRO A 19 -42.07 24.79 11.88
CA PRO A 19 -41.92 23.42 12.34
C PRO A 19 -42.22 22.38 11.27
N CYS A 20 -43.16 22.64 10.39
CA CYS A 20 -43.47 21.80 9.23
C CYS A 20 -42.30 21.67 8.23
N LYS A 21 -41.52 22.73 8.00
CA LYS A 21 -40.35 22.66 7.10
C LYS A 21 -39.18 21.90 7.74
N ILE A 22 -39.03 21.99 9.06
CA ILE A 22 -38.02 21.21 9.82
C ILE A 22 -38.44 19.74 9.85
N ILE A 23 -39.73 19.43 10.08
CA ILE A 23 -40.23 18.06 10.05
C ILE A 23 -40.13 17.47 8.62
N LEU A 24 -40.43 18.26 7.58
CA LEU A 24 -40.32 17.82 6.19
C LEU A 24 -38.84 17.56 5.82
N LEU A 25 -37.89 18.39 6.28
CA LEU A 25 -36.46 18.18 6.10
C LEU A 25 -35.95 16.96 6.89
N LEU A 26 -36.45 16.74 8.10
CA LEU A 26 -36.14 15.55 8.88
C LEU A 26 -36.74 14.28 8.26
N LEU A 27 -37.98 14.33 7.76
CA LEU A 27 -38.60 13.22 7.03
C LEU A 27 -37.92 12.95 5.69
N LEU A 28 -37.49 13.97 4.97
CA LEU A 28 -36.64 13.82 3.78
C LEU A 28 -35.28 13.20 4.15
N ALA A 29 -34.61 13.65 5.22
CA ALA A 29 -33.34 13.09 5.67
C ALA A 29 -33.49 11.62 6.10
N THR A 30 -34.59 11.23 6.78
CA THR A 30 -34.86 9.84 7.13
C THR A 30 -35.28 8.96 5.95
N ALA A 31 -35.94 9.52 4.95
CA ALA A 31 -36.29 8.81 3.71
C ALA A 31 -35.04 8.53 2.83
N PHE A 32 -34.03 9.39 2.90
CA PHE A 32 -32.74 9.19 2.19
C PHE A 32 -31.76 8.29 2.95
N SER A 33 -31.90 8.11 4.26
CA SER A 33 -30.98 7.26 5.03
C SER A 33 -31.29 5.76 4.96
N GLY A 34 -32.43 5.36 4.42
CA GLY A 34 -32.87 3.95 4.38
C GLY A 34 -32.41 3.11 3.18
N CYS A 35 -31.75 3.68 2.17
CA CYS A 35 -31.49 2.98 0.91
C CYS A 35 -30.00 2.92 0.46
N ALA A 36 -29.05 3.30 1.30
CA ALA A 36 -27.67 3.49 0.88
C ALA A 36 -26.64 2.60 1.61
N THR A 37 -27.05 1.58 2.33
CA THR A 37 -26.12 0.63 2.99
C THR A 37 -25.89 -0.59 2.11
N VAL A 38 -24.62 -1.07 2.08
CA VAL A 38 -24.27 -2.35 1.48
C VAL A 38 -24.76 -3.45 2.42
N SER A 39 -25.42 -4.49 1.89
CA SER A 39 -25.73 -5.71 2.66
C SER A 39 -24.46 -6.59 2.73
N PHE A 40 -24.03 -6.91 3.94
CA PHE A 40 -22.93 -7.84 4.18
C PHE A 40 -23.40 -9.25 4.53
N ASP A 41 -24.72 -9.46 4.58
CA ASP A 41 -25.38 -10.74 4.95
C ASP A 41 -25.76 -11.56 3.70
N GLU A 42 -25.44 -11.08 2.52
CA GLU A 42 -25.79 -11.79 1.28
C GLU A 42 -24.90 -13.01 1.06
N HIS A 43 -25.48 -14.03 0.46
CA HIS A 43 -24.84 -15.32 0.25
C HIS A 43 -23.67 -15.17 -0.74
N LYS A 44 -22.48 -15.60 -0.33
CA LYS A 44 -21.31 -15.71 -1.19
C LYS A 44 -20.73 -17.12 -1.14
N THR A 45 -20.11 -17.54 -2.22
CA THR A 45 -19.47 -18.84 -2.29
C THR A 45 -18.23 -18.87 -1.41
N TYR A 46 -18.19 -19.78 -0.44
CA TYR A 46 -16.97 -20.05 0.31
C TYR A 46 -15.97 -20.79 -0.58
N SER A 47 -14.72 -20.32 -0.61
CA SER A 47 -13.67 -20.99 -1.36
C SER A 47 -12.30 -20.79 -0.70
N GLU A 48 -11.49 -21.83 -0.71
CA GLU A 48 -10.14 -21.82 -0.16
C GLU A 48 -9.08 -21.95 -1.26
N THR A 49 -7.86 -21.64 -0.87
CA THR A 49 -6.67 -21.85 -1.69
C THR A 49 -6.54 -23.34 -2.07
N LEU A 50 -6.19 -23.57 -3.32
CA LEU A 50 -5.92 -24.93 -3.80
C LEU A 50 -4.58 -25.39 -3.23
N THR A 51 -4.55 -26.61 -2.65
CA THR A 51 -3.36 -27.16 -1.99
C THR A 51 -2.67 -28.27 -2.78
N ASP A 52 -3.40 -28.95 -3.69
CA ASP A 52 -2.81 -30.02 -4.54
C ASP A 52 -2.07 -29.43 -5.74
N MET A 53 -0.84 -28.99 -5.49
CA MET A 53 0.07 -28.39 -6.49
C MET A 53 1.21 -29.29 -6.93
N GLY A 54 1.33 -30.49 -6.39
CA GLY A 54 2.43 -31.43 -6.70
C GLY A 54 2.54 -31.83 -8.18
N ASN A 55 1.44 -31.70 -8.93
CA ASN A 55 1.40 -32.01 -10.36
C ASN A 55 1.64 -30.79 -11.26
N THR A 56 1.75 -29.57 -10.71
CA THR A 56 2.10 -28.38 -11.48
C THR A 56 3.61 -28.31 -11.74
N ARG A 57 4.01 -27.57 -12.77
CA ARG A 57 5.42 -27.33 -13.03
C ARG A 57 6.06 -26.59 -11.84
N LEU A 58 5.42 -25.49 -11.41
CA LEU A 58 5.89 -24.71 -10.25
C LEU A 58 6.00 -25.57 -8.99
N GLY A 59 4.98 -26.39 -8.69
CA GLY A 59 5.00 -27.27 -7.52
C GLY A 59 6.20 -28.21 -7.50
N ARG A 60 6.55 -28.80 -8.65
CA ARG A 60 7.72 -29.69 -8.75
C ARG A 60 9.06 -28.94 -8.61
N GLU A 61 9.17 -27.77 -9.24
CA GLU A 61 10.40 -26.94 -9.19
C GLU A 61 10.62 -26.38 -7.78
N VAL A 62 9.57 -25.84 -7.15
CA VAL A 62 9.63 -25.32 -5.79
C VAL A 62 9.92 -26.42 -4.77
N SER A 63 9.24 -27.59 -4.87
CA SER A 63 9.53 -28.72 -3.96
C SER A 63 10.98 -29.16 -4.03
N ARG A 64 11.55 -29.28 -5.24
CA ARG A 64 12.97 -29.63 -5.40
C ARG A 64 13.87 -28.60 -4.73
N TRP A 65 13.64 -27.32 -4.98
CA TRP A 65 14.43 -26.24 -4.40
C TRP A 65 14.35 -26.26 -2.86
N VAL A 66 13.16 -26.43 -2.30
CA VAL A 66 12.92 -26.52 -0.86
C VAL A 66 13.65 -27.71 -0.24
N ASP A 67 13.62 -28.88 -0.91
CA ASP A 67 14.34 -30.08 -0.45
C ASP A 67 15.87 -29.86 -0.45
N GLU A 68 16.40 -29.19 -1.48
CA GLU A 68 17.83 -28.85 -1.59
C GLU A 68 18.28 -27.82 -0.54
N HIS A 69 17.34 -27.00 0.00
CA HIS A 69 17.60 -25.94 0.98
C HIS A 69 17.03 -26.26 2.37
N GLY A 70 16.86 -27.55 2.69
CA GLY A 70 16.54 -28.00 4.06
C GLY A 70 15.14 -27.61 4.55
N GLY A 71 14.19 -27.41 3.65
CA GLY A 71 12.80 -27.06 3.99
C GLY A 71 12.55 -25.56 4.15
N LEU A 72 13.55 -24.72 3.87
CA LEU A 72 13.43 -23.27 3.95
C LEU A 72 12.65 -22.68 2.77
N SER A 73 12.15 -21.47 2.96
CA SER A 73 11.56 -20.67 1.89
C SER A 73 12.63 -19.86 1.16
N GLY A 74 12.41 -19.60 -0.14
CA GLY A 74 13.30 -18.80 -0.98
C GLY A 74 12.78 -17.38 -1.15
N PHE A 75 13.67 -16.39 -1.07
CA PHE A 75 13.31 -14.97 -1.18
C PHE A 75 14.19 -14.24 -2.18
N TYR A 76 13.61 -13.25 -2.89
CA TYR A 76 14.34 -12.33 -3.73
C TYR A 76 13.78 -10.90 -3.61
N PRO A 77 14.61 -9.86 -3.37
CA PRO A 77 14.16 -8.48 -3.27
C PRO A 77 13.83 -7.87 -4.62
N LEU A 78 12.67 -7.24 -4.74
CA LEU A 78 12.19 -6.56 -5.94
C LEU A 78 12.22 -5.05 -5.72
N ASN A 79 13.37 -4.44 -5.99
CA ASN A 79 13.60 -3.02 -5.77
C ASN A 79 13.05 -2.16 -6.92
N GLN A 80 13.17 -2.62 -8.17
CA GLN A 80 12.78 -1.87 -9.36
C GLN A 80 11.33 -2.16 -9.74
N GLY A 81 10.60 -1.13 -10.17
CA GLY A 81 9.19 -1.25 -10.51
C GLY A 81 8.95 -2.16 -11.71
N MET A 82 9.75 -2.01 -12.78
CA MET A 82 9.62 -2.85 -13.98
C MET A 82 9.89 -4.32 -13.70
N ASP A 83 10.87 -4.64 -12.85
CA ASP A 83 11.13 -6.03 -12.42
C ASP A 83 9.95 -6.58 -11.61
N ALA A 84 9.39 -5.78 -10.69
CA ALA A 84 8.25 -6.17 -9.88
C ALA A 84 6.98 -6.41 -10.73
N LEU A 85 6.78 -5.63 -11.79
CA LEU A 85 5.71 -5.86 -12.78
C LEU A 85 5.99 -7.14 -13.57
N GLY A 86 7.19 -7.26 -14.12
CA GLY A 86 7.60 -8.40 -14.95
C GLY A 86 7.49 -9.74 -14.23
N VAL A 87 7.88 -9.80 -12.95
CA VAL A 87 7.69 -10.99 -12.11
C VAL A 87 6.21 -11.38 -12.01
N ARG A 88 5.31 -10.43 -11.74
CA ARG A 88 3.86 -10.71 -11.66
C ARG A 88 3.29 -11.20 -13.00
N LEU A 89 3.69 -10.56 -14.11
CA LEU A 89 3.24 -10.96 -15.44
C LEU A 89 3.76 -12.36 -15.80
N ARG A 90 5.04 -12.64 -15.53
CA ARG A 90 5.61 -13.98 -15.77
C ARG A 90 4.94 -15.05 -14.93
N LEU A 91 4.69 -14.78 -13.65
CA LEU A 91 3.96 -15.69 -12.78
C LEU A 91 2.54 -15.95 -13.30
N ALA A 92 1.82 -14.92 -13.77
CA ALA A 92 0.51 -15.09 -14.40
C ALA A 92 0.58 -15.94 -15.69
N GLU A 93 1.63 -15.79 -16.50
CA GLU A 93 1.82 -16.61 -17.72
C GLU A 93 2.06 -18.09 -17.43
N ILE A 94 2.80 -18.40 -16.36
CA ILE A 94 3.17 -19.79 -16.03
C ILE A 94 2.23 -20.47 -15.04
N ALA A 95 1.25 -19.74 -14.51
CA ALA A 95 0.20 -20.28 -13.64
C ALA A 95 -0.54 -21.44 -14.33
N GLU A 96 -0.73 -22.55 -13.61
CA GLU A 96 -1.43 -23.74 -14.11
C GLU A 96 -2.76 -24.00 -13.41
N LYS A 97 -2.92 -23.57 -12.14
CA LYS A 97 -4.09 -23.90 -11.31
C LYS A 97 -4.79 -22.69 -10.71
N SER A 98 -4.05 -21.78 -10.08
CA SER A 98 -4.66 -20.65 -9.35
C SER A 98 -3.80 -19.41 -9.33
N ILE A 99 -4.48 -18.26 -9.32
CA ILE A 99 -3.92 -16.96 -8.97
C ILE A 99 -4.83 -16.35 -7.92
N ASP A 100 -4.28 -16.06 -6.74
CA ASP A 100 -4.97 -15.40 -5.64
C ASP A 100 -4.27 -14.05 -5.39
N LEU A 101 -5.00 -12.95 -5.56
CA LEU A 101 -4.41 -11.62 -5.41
C LEU A 101 -5.29 -10.69 -4.59
N GLN A 102 -4.66 -9.89 -3.74
CA GLN A 102 -5.32 -8.85 -2.96
C GLN A 102 -4.53 -7.55 -3.04
N TYR A 103 -5.24 -6.43 -3.24
CA TYR A 103 -4.65 -5.10 -3.35
C TYR A 103 -5.54 -4.04 -2.71
N PHE A 104 -4.91 -2.97 -2.20
CA PHE A 104 -5.62 -1.80 -1.71
C PHE A 104 -6.13 -0.91 -2.84
N LEU A 105 -5.38 -0.84 -3.94
CA LEU A 105 -5.62 0.07 -5.05
C LEU A 105 -5.29 -0.60 -6.38
N MET A 106 -6.18 -0.44 -7.36
CA MET A 106 -5.91 -0.67 -8.76
C MET A 106 -6.41 0.52 -9.57
N LYS A 107 -5.61 1.02 -10.49
CA LYS A 107 -5.99 2.09 -11.41
C LYS A 107 -6.28 1.56 -12.81
N GLU A 108 -7.12 2.31 -13.52
CA GLU A 108 -7.35 2.14 -14.95
C GLU A 108 -6.28 2.93 -15.73
N ASP A 109 -5.06 2.39 -15.69
CA ASP A 109 -3.87 2.93 -16.35
C ASP A 109 -3.10 1.80 -17.04
N THR A 110 -1.89 2.06 -17.53
CA THR A 110 -1.10 1.06 -18.26
C THR A 110 -0.83 -0.19 -17.44
N ALA A 111 -0.39 -0.03 -16.19
CA ALA A 111 -0.09 -1.15 -15.29
C ALA A 111 -1.35 -1.98 -14.99
N GLY A 112 -2.47 -1.31 -14.71
CA GLY A 112 -3.74 -1.96 -14.48
C GLY A 112 -4.22 -2.75 -15.68
N SER A 113 -4.19 -2.15 -16.87
CA SER A 113 -4.63 -2.79 -18.12
C SER A 113 -3.78 -4.01 -18.46
N VAL A 114 -2.44 -3.88 -18.36
CA VAL A 114 -1.50 -5.00 -18.59
C VAL A 114 -1.75 -6.14 -17.60
N MET A 115 -2.00 -5.83 -16.33
CA MET A 115 -2.31 -6.84 -15.30
C MET A 115 -3.66 -7.52 -15.58
N MET A 116 -4.72 -6.75 -15.89
CA MET A 116 -6.04 -7.32 -16.21
C MET A 116 -5.97 -8.29 -17.38
N ASN A 117 -5.23 -7.92 -18.45
CA ASN A 117 -5.04 -8.81 -19.60
C ASN A 117 -4.27 -10.09 -19.21
N ALA A 118 -3.25 -9.99 -18.36
CA ALA A 118 -2.51 -11.18 -17.90
C ALA A 118 -3.41 -12.14 -17.11
N LEU A 119 -4.31 -11.61 -16.26
CA LEU A 119 -5.29 -12.41 -15.51
C LEU A 119 -6.32 -13.08 -16.44
N LEU A 120 -6.86 -12.36 -17.43
CA LEU A 120 -7.78 -12.91 -18.44
C LEU A 120 -7.10 -14.04 -19.21
N ARG A 121 -5.88 -13.85 -19.69
CA ARG A 121 -5.12 -14.88 -20.41
C ARG A 121 -4.82 -16.11 -19.55
N ALA A 122 -4.59 -15.94 -18.25
CA ALA A 122 -4.45 -17.05 -17.32
C ALA A 122 -5.78 -17.80 -17.17
N ALA A 123 -6.88 -17.07 -16.98
CA ALA A 123 -8.22 -17.64 -16.85
C ALA A 123 -8.66 -18.40 -18.12
N ASP A 124 -8.32 -17.90 -19.32
CA ASP A 124 -8.55 -18.59 -20.61
C ASP A 124 -7.86 -19.97 -20.68
N ARG A 125 -6.73 -20.13 -19.99
CA ARG A 125 -6.03 -21.42 -19.86
C ARG A 125 -6.65 -22.34 -18.82
N GLY A 126 -7.70 -21.90 -18.11
CA GLY A 126 -8.39 -22.67 -17.06
C GLY A 126 -7.85 -22.40 -15.64
N VAL A 127 -7.00 -21.39 -15.46
CA VAL A 127 -6.50 -20.97 -14.13
C VAL A 127 -7.63 -20.30 -13.36
N ARG A 128 -7.86 -20.71 -12.11
CA ARG A 128 -8.80 -20.05 -11.21
C ARG A 128 -8.18 -18.74 -10.70
N VAL A 129 -8.86 -17.62 -10.87
CA VAL A 129 -8.43 -16.31 -10.39
C VAL A 129 -9.39 -15.80 -9.32
N ARG A 130 -8.87 -15.50 -8.13
CA ARG A 130 -9.60 -14.80 -7.05
C ARG A 130 -8.97 -13.43 -6.83
N PHE A 131 -9.72 -12.38 -7.12
CA PHE A 131 -9.25 -11.01 -7.01
C PHE A 131 -10.00 -10.26 -5.91
N LEU A 132 -9.31 -9.94 -4.82
CA LEU A 132 -9.80 -9.15 -3.69
C LEU A 132 -9.22 -7.73 -3.74
N LEU A 133 -10.09 -6.72 -3.77
CA LEU A 133 -9.69 -5.34 -3.93
C LEU A 133 -10.38 -4.46 -2.88
N ASP A 134 -9.65 -3.56 -2.23
CA ASP A 134 -10.29 -2.52 -1.41
C ASP A 134 -10.96 -1.49 -2.30
N ASP A 135 -12.09 -0.96 -1.86
CA ASP A 135 -12.98 -0.17 -2.71
C ASP A 135 -12.62 1.32 -2.83
N ILE A 136 -11.99 1.91 -1.80
CA ILE A 136 -12.06 3.38 -1.64
C ILE A 136 -11.21 4.20 -2.62
N PHE A 137 -10.02 3.73 -2.98
CA PHE A 137 -9.08 4.44 -3.86
C PHE A 137 -8.89 3.76 -5.22
N THR A 138 -9.61 2.66 -5.44
CA THR A 138 -9.64 2.00 -6.73
C THR A 138 -10.33 2.88 -7.74
N THR A 139 -9.63 3.21 -8.83
CA THR A 139 -10.20 3.94 -9.97
C THR A 139 -10.49 3.01 -11.15
N ALA A 140 -10.19 1.71 -11.02
CA ALA A 140 -10.74 0.72 -11.94
C ALA A 140 -12.26 0.84 -11.94
N SER A 141 -12.85 0.96 -13.12
CA SER A 141 -14.28 1.16 -13.25
C SER A 141 -15.06 -0.06 -12.74
N ASP A 142 -16.22 0.16 -12.15
CA ASP A 142 -17.12 -0.93 -11.77
C ASP A 142 -17.43 -1.81 -13.01
N ASP A 143 -17.56 -1.23 -14.19
CA ASP A 143 -17.79 -1.96 -15.44
C ASP A 143 -16.60 -2.86 -15.82
N GLY A 144 -15.37 -2.37 -15.69
CA GLY A 144 -14.16 -3.17 -15.94
C GLY A 144 -13.99 -4.33 -14.97
N LEU A 145 -14.29 -4.13 -13.68
CA LEU A 145 -14.22 -5.20 -12.66
C LEU A 145 -15.35 -6.23 -12.85
N LEU A 146 -16.56 -5.80 -13.21
CA LEU A 146 -17.66 -6.69 -13.56
C LEU A 146 -17.33 -7.52 -14.78
N LEU A 147 -16.71 -6.91 -15.77
CA LEU A 147 -16.33 -7.58 -16.99
C LEU A 147 -15.31 -8.69 -16.75
N LEU A 148 -14.31 -8.45 -15.88
CA LEU A 148 -13.43 -9.52 -15.41
C LEU A 148 -14.23 -10.65 -14.75
N ASN A 149 -15.20 -10.30 -13.92
CA ASN A 149 -16.05 -11.25 -13.18
C ASN A 149 -17.00 -12.06 -14.08
N GLU A 150 -17.26 -11.64 -15.34
CA GLU A 150 -18.01 -12.44 -16.32
C GLU A 150 -17.23 -13.69 -16.79
N HIS A 151 -15.90 -13.70 -16.65
CA HIS A 151 -15.12 -14.86 -17.01
C HIS A 151 -15.36 -16.01 -16.01
N PRO A 152 -15.71 -17.23 -16.44
CA PRO A 152 -16.11 -18.33 -15.54
C PRO A 152 -15.03 -18.76 -14.54
N ASN A 153 -13.78 -18.43 -14.80
CA ASN A 153 -12.63 -18.75 -13.95
C ASN A 153 -12.12 -17.55 -13.13
N ILE A 154 -12.80 -16.40 -13.16
CA ILE A 154 -12.43 -15.20 -12.38
C ILE A 154 -13.55 -14.85 -11.43
N GLU A 155 -13.23 -14.62 -10.17
CA GLU A 155 -14.13 -14.06 -9.18
C GLU A 155 -13.50 -12.80 -8.58
N VAL A 156 -14.22 -11.67 -8.66
CA VAL A 156 -13.79 -10.39 -8.10
C VAL A 156 -14.66 -10.06 -6.89
N ARG A 157 -14.01 -9.77 -5.76
CA ARG A 157 -14.68 -9.26 -4.55
C ARG A 157 -14.11 -7.91 -4.14
N LEU A 158 -15.00 -7.01 -3.72
CA LEU A 158 -14.59 -5.76 -3.08
C LEU A 158 -14.62 -5.91 -1.57
N PHE A 159 -13.53 -5.54 -0.91
CA PHE A 159 -13.45 -5.56 0.54
C PHE A 159 -13.98 -4.27 1.14
N ASN A 160 -14.90 -4.39 2.09
CA ASN A 160 -15.54 -3.29 2.80
C ASN A 160 -16.10 -2.19 1.86
N PRO A 161 -16.90 -2.56 0.82
CA PRO A 161 -17.34 -1.63 -0.20
C PRO A 161 -18.27 -0.55 0.33
N ILE A 162 -18.23 0.61 -0.32
CA ILE A 162 -19.16 1.72 -0.11
C ILE A 162 -20.34 1.56 -1.06
N SER A 163 -21.54 1.91 -0.61
CA SER A 163 -22.74 1.81 -1.45
C SER A 163 -22.60 2.61 -2.76
N ARG A 164 -22.92 1.94 -3.88
CA ARG A 164 -23.03 2.56 -5.22
C ARG A 164 -24.37 3.27 -5.42
N ARG A 165 -25.31 3.14 -4.48
CA ARG A 165 -26.64 3.76 -4.55
C ARG A 165 -26.61 5.15 -3.92
N GLY A 166 -27.12 6.17 -4.64
CA GLY A 166 -27.18 7.55 -4.16
C GLY A 166 -25.90 8.37 -4.42
N PHE A 167 -25.71 9.43 -3.63
CA PHE A 167 -24.52 10.30 -3.77
C PHE A 167 -23.37 9.75 -2.92
N SER A 168 -22.29 9.32 -3.54
CA SER A 168 -21.10 8.70 -2.89
C SER A 168 -20.55 9.52 -1.72
N ALA A 169 -20.53 10.86 -1.84
CA ALA A 169 -20.07 11.74 -0.76
C ALA A 169 -20.98 11.69 0.49
N LEU A 170 -22.29 11.50 0.33
CA LEU A 170 -23.24 11.36 1.46
C LEU A 170 -23.11 9.98 2.10
N ASN A 171 -22.87 8.94 1.32
CA ASN A 171 -22.63 7.59 1.82
C ASN A 171 -21.36 7.52 2.66
N PHE A 172 -20.28 8.21 2.22
CA PHE A 172 -19.03 8.33 2.98
C PHE A 172 -19.23 9.02 4.34
N VAL A 173 -20.03 10.09 4.39
CA VAL A 173 -20.30 10.82 5.65
C VAL A 173 -21.27 10.03 6.54
N GLY A 174 -22.24 9.31 5.96
CA GLY A 174 -23.25 8.56 6.69
C GLY A 174 -22.70 7.35 7.43
N ASP A 175 -21.65 6.72 6.89
CA ASP A 175 -20.99 5.55 7.48
C ASP A 175 -19.47 5.75 7.56
N PHE A 176 -19.05 6.89 8.11
CA PHE A 176 -17.64 7.27 8.20
C PHE A 176 -16.77 6.20 8.90
N ARG A 177 -17.30 5.55 9.96
CA ARG A 177 -16.54 4.51 10.68
C ARG A 177 -16.20 3.33 9.78
N GLN A 178 -17.13 2.87 8.96
CA GLN A 178 -16.91 1.80 7.99
C GLN A 178 -16.00 2.28 6.84
N ALA A 179 -16.33 3.41 6.24
CA ALA A 179 -15.59 3.98 5.13
C ALA A 179 -14.13 4.30 5.46
N ASN A 180 -13.81 4.56 6.73
CA ASN A 180 -12.47 4.91 7.20
C ASN A 180 -11.57 3.70 7.47
N ARG A 181 -12.10 2.48 7.60
CA ARG A 181 -11.37 1.25 7.90
C ARG A 181 -11.13 0.43 6.65
N ARG A 182 -9.86 0.22 6.27
CA ARG A 182 -9.50 -0.31 4.95
C ARG A 182 -8.61 -1.53 5.03
N MET A 183 -8.79 -2.46 4.10
CA MET A 183 -7.85 -3.53 3.85
C MET A 183 -6.66 -2.95 3.07
N HIS A 184 -5.49 -2.89 3.70
CA HIS A 184 -4.29 -2.33 3.07
C HIS A 184 -3.30 -3.42 2.60
N ASN A 185 -3.70 -4.67 2.64
CA ASN A 185 -2.91 -5.83 2.24
C ASN A 185 -2.55 -5.81 0.74
N LYS A 186 -1.38 -6.37 0.41
CA LYS A 186 -0.89 -6.51 -0.96
C LYS A 186 -0.16 -7.83 -1.11
N SER A 187 -0.77 -8.76 -1.84
CA SER A 187 -0.14 -10.02 -2.22
C SER A 187 -0.63 -10.50 -3.58
N PHE A 188 0.24 -11.23 -4.28
CA PHE A 188 -0.03 -11.88 -5.55
C PHE A 188 0.56 -13.28 -5.49
N THR A 189 -0.26 -14.31 -5.39
CA THR A 189 0.15 -15.70 -5.18
C THR A 189 -0.27 -16.58 -6.35
N VAL A 190 0.65 -17.37 -6.87
CA VAL A 190 0.43 -18.28 -8.01
C VAL A 190 0.65 -19.72 -7.57
N ASP A 191 -0.34 -20.55 -7.90
CA ASP A 191 -0.35 -22.00 -7.64
C ASP A 191 0.01 -22.34 -6.19
N ASN A 192 -0.28 -21.46 -5.22
CA ASN A 192 0.09 -21.63 -3.82
C ASN A 192 1.57 -22.01 -3.60
N GLN A 193 2.46 -21.59 -4.52
CA GLN A 193 3.88 -21.93 -4.52
C GLN A 193 4.79 -20.72 -4.49
N ILE A 194 4.41 -19.66 -5.19
CA ILE A 194 5.18 -18.43 -5.30
C ILE A 194 4.27 -17.23 -5.03
N SER A 195 4.74 -16.32 -4.21
CA SER A 195 4.03 -15.07 -3.88
C SER A 195 4.90 -13.85 -4.09
N VAL A 196 4.29 -12.72 -4.40
CA VAL A 196 4.91 -11.39 -4.32
C VAL A 196 4.17 -10.60 -3.24
N VAL A 197 4.91 -10.13 -2.23
CA VAL A 197 4.38 -9.36 -1.10
C VAL A 197 5.20 -8.09 -0.91
N GLY A 198 4.55 -6.96 -0.62
CA GLY A 198 5.28 -5.71 -0.37
C GLY A 198 4.39 -4.48 -0.31
N GLY A 199 4.94 -3.34 -0.73
CA GLY A 199 4.27 -2.04 -0.67
C GLY A 199 3.50 -1.65 -1.93
N ARG A 200 3.82 -2.23 -3.10
CA ARG A 200 3.26 -1.80 -4.39
C ARG A 200 1.80 -2.16 -4.56
N ASN A 201 1.02 -1.17 -5.01
CA ASN A 201 -0.30 -1.40 -5.60
C ASN A 201 -0.19 -1.59 -7.13
N ILE A 202 -1.33 -1.70 -7.82
CA ILE A 202 -1.38 -1.82 -9.28
C ILE A 202 -1.73 -0.46 -9.88
N ALA A 203 -0.70 0.34 -10.18
CA ALA A 203 -0.80 1.61 -10.89
C ALA A 203 0.57 2.04 -11.43
N ASP A 204 0.58 2.87 -12.47
CA ASP A 204 1.79 3.29 -13.21
C ASP A 204 2.89 3.85 -12.32
N GLU A 205 2.54 4.64 -11.29
CA GLU A 205 3.50 5.23 -10.37
C GLU A 205 4.30 4.22 -9.55
N TYR A 206 3.79 2.99 -9.35
CA TYR A 206 4.47 1.93 -8.60
C TYR A 206 5.44 1.11 -9.43
N PHE A 207 5.32 1.19 -10.77
CA PHE A 207 6.11 0.39 -11.70
C PHE A 207 7.04 1.24 -12.58
N GLU A 208 7.30 2.49 -12.17
CA GLU A 208 8.20 3.42 -12.87
C GLU A 208 7.77 3.70 -14.31
N LEU A 209 6.48 3.55 -14.60
CA LEU A 209 5.89 3.91 -15.88
C LEU A 209 5.71 5.43 -15.94
N LYS A 210 5.62 5.95 -17.15
CA LYS A 210 5.62 7.39 -17.43
C LYS A 210 4.53 8.15 -16.64
N THR A 211 4.91 8.74 -15.52
CA THR A 211 4.06 9.57 -14.66
C THR A 211 4.81 10.80 -14.18
N GLY A 212 4.11 11.83 -13.68
CA GLY A 212 4.74 13.02 -13.07
C GLY A 212 5.36 12.75 -11.69
N SER A 213 5.06 11.60 -11.07
CA SER A 213 5.63 11.16 -9.80
C SER A 213 5.83 9.65 -9.82
N VAL A 214 7.01 9.20 -9.45
CA VAL A 214 7.36 7.78 -9.33
C VAL A 214 7.52 7.42 -7.88
N PHE A 215 6.95 6.29 -7.49
CA PHE A 215 7.08 5.76 -6.14
C PHE A 215 8.27 4.81 -6.03
N VAL A 216 9.18 5.13 -5.11
CA VAL A 216 10.22 4.20 -4.69
C VAL A 216 9.60 3.24 -3.68
N ASP A 217 9.40 2.01 -4.10
CA ASP A 217 8.76 0.98 -3.27
C ASP A 217 9.52 -0.34 -3.30
N PHE A 218 9.16 -1.27 -2.43
CA PHE A 218 9.88 -2.50 -2.21
C PHE A 218 8.91 -3.67 -2.05
N ASP A 219 9.10 -4.72 -2.86
CA ASP A 219 8.42 -6.00 -2.71
C ASP A 219 9.45 -7.12 -2.56
N VAL A 220 8.97 -8.29 -2.17
CA VAL A 220 9.75 -9.53 -2.13
C VAL A 220 8.99 -10.61 -2.89
N LEU A 221 9.69 -11.29 -3.81
CA LEU A 221 9.28 -12.59 -4.29
C LEU A 221 9.60 -13.61 -3.19
N ALA A 222 8.62 -14.43 -2.84
CA ALA A 222 8.70 -15.45 -1.83
C ALA A 222 8.19 -16.79 -2.38
N MET A 223 8.93 -17.87 -2.19
CA MET A 223 8.53 -19.18 -2.67
C MET A 223 8.73 -20.29 -1.63
N GLY A 224 8.00 -21.38 -1.78
CA GLY A 224 8.04 -22.53 -0.88
C GLY A 224 7.02 -22.44 0.26
N PRO A 225 7.34 -22.97 1.46
CA PRO A 225 6.38 -23.11 2.55
C PRO A 225 5.65 -21.81 2.93
N ILE A 226 6.32 -20.67 2.88
CA ILE A 226 5.74 -19.35 3.22
C ILE A 226 4.54 -18.96 2.32
N ALA A 227 4.49 -19.48 1.08
CA ALA A 227 3.38 -19.20 0.18
C ALA A 227 2.05 -19.74 0.72
N ALA A 228 2.06 -20.87 1.42
CA ALA A 228 0.87 -21.42 2.07
C ALA A 228 0.36 -20.51 3.20
N ASP A 229 1.25 -19.94 4.00
CA ASP A 229 0.86 -19.01 5.08
C ASP A 229 0.31 -17.69 4.52
N ILE A 230 0.88 -17.20 3.40
CA ILE A 230 0.36 -16.02 2.69
C ILE A 230 -1.04 -16.31 2.15
N SER A 231 -1.25 -17.50 1.57
CA SER A 231 -2.55 -17.93 1.06
C SER A 231 -3.59 -18.11 2.17
N ALA A 232 -3.19 -18.62 3.34
CA ALA A 232 -4.09 -18.70 4.50
C ALA A 232 -4.56 -17.32 4.95
N SER A 233 -3.64 -16.35 5.02
CA SER A 233 -3.99 -14.94 5.32
C SER A 233 -4.94 -14.36 4.24
N PHE A 234 -4.72 -14.67 2.96
CA PHE A 234 -5.64 -14.26 1.89
C PHE A 234 -7.04 -14.88 2.08
N ASP A 235 -7.14 -16.17 2.41
CA ASP A 235 -8.42 -16.88 2.60
C ASP A 235 -9.24 -16.29 3.75
N ASP A 236 -8.60 -15.82 4.83
CA ASP A 236 -9.25 -15.13 5.95
C ASP A 236 -9.98 -13.86 5.46
N PHE A 237 -9.33 -13.05 4.61
CA PHE A 237 -9.94 -11.85 4.03
C PHE A 237 -10.97 -12.20 2.96
N TRP A 238 -10.68 -13.15 2.08
CA TRP A 238 -11.55 -13.56 0.98
C TRP A 238 -12.91 -14.07 1.46
N ASN A 239 -12.91 -14.88 2.51
CA ASN A 239 -14.13 -15.49 3.06
C ASN A 239 -14.81 -14.61 4.11
N HIS A 240 -14.20 -13.50 4.53
CA HIS A 240 -14.77 -12.61 5.53
C HIS A 240 -16.06 -11.94 5.04
N SER A 241 -17.01 -11.65 5.96
CA SER A 241 -18.30 -11.03 5.64
C SER A 241 -18.17 -9.72 4.86
N ARG A 242 -17.08 -8.98 5.04
CA ARG A 242 -16.82 -7.71 4.34
C ARG A 242 -16.29 -7.85 2.90
N ALA A 243 -15.92 -9.03 2.45
CA ALA A 243 -15.57 -9.30 1.06
C ALA A 243 -16.86 -9.58 0.28
N VAL A 244 -17.32 -8.65 -0.54
CA VAL A 244 -18.59 -8.71 -1.26
C VAL A 244 -18.32 -8.98 -2.74
N PRO A 245 -18.93 -10.03 -3.34
CA PRO A 245 -18.84 -10.27 -4.77
C PRO A 245 -19.27 -9.06 -5.59
N MET A 246 -18.53 -8.76 -6.66
CA MET A 246 -18.74 -7.55 -7.45
C MET A 246 -20.15 -7.48 -8.05
N GLU A 247 -20.73 -8.59 -8.48
CA GLU A 247 -22.07 -8.67 -9.04
C GLU A 247 -23.19 -8.29 -8.06
N GLN A 248 -22.92 -8.30 -6.74
CA GLN A 248 -23.92 -7.90 -5.73
C GLN A 248 -23.94 -6.38 -5.47
N LEU A 249 -22.92 -5.67 -5.91
CA LEU A 249 -22.77 -4.23 -5.63
C LEU A 249 -23.48 -3.34 -6.65
N THR A 250 -23.67 -3.82 -7.85
CA THR A 250 -24.31 -3.04 -8.93
C THR A 250 -25.57 -3.72 -9.43
N ALA A 251 -26.62 -2.91 -9.63
CA ALA A 251 -27.87 -3.35 -10.25
C ALA A 251 -27.87 -3.16 -11.78
N LYS A 252 -26.82 -2.54 -12.34
CA LYS A 252 -26.64 -2.37 -13.78
C LYS A 252 -25.95 -3.62 -14.33
N GLY A 253 -26.54 -4.20 -15.39
CA GLY A 253 -25.79 -5.08 -16.28
C GLY A 253 -24.70 -4.28 -17.01
N ILE A 254 -23.70 -4.97 -17.52
CA ILE A 254 -22.67 -4.39 -18.36
C ILE A 254 -23.28 -4.10 -19.74
N ASP A 255 -23.01 -2.91 -20.29
CA ASP A 255 -23.49 -2.53 -21.63
C ASP A 255 -22.63 -3.17 -22.76
N GLU A 256 -21.40 -3.62 -22.43
CA GLU A 256 -20.46 -4.27 -23.35
C GLU A 256 -20.21 -5.71 -22.91
N ASP A 257 -20.04 -6.62 -23.87
CA ASP A 257 -19.66 -8.00 -23.57
C ASP A 257 -18.14 -8.19 -23.50
N LEU A 258 -17.70 -9.27 -22.89
CA LEU A 258 -16.28 -9.59 -22.69
C LEU A 258 -15.50 -9.67 -24.03
N GLU A 259 -16.13 -10.10 -25.13
CA GLU A 259 -15.50 -10.20 -26.44
C GLU A 259 -15.24 -8.81 -27.04
N THR A 260 -16.17 -7.88 -26.88
CA THR A 260 -16.00 -6.48 -27.32
C THR A 260 -14.85 -5.80 -26.59
N VAL A 261 -14.74 -6.01 -25.28
CA VAL A 261 -13.65 -5.44 -24.49
C VAL A 261 -12.32 -6.12 -24.79
N ARG A 262 -12.29 -7.43 -25.01
CA ARG A 262 -11.09 -8.10 -25.52
C ARG A 262 -10.59 -7.54 -26.83
N ALA A 263 -11.52 -7.21 -27.75
CA ALA A 263 -11.17 -6.58 -29.01
C ALA A 263 -10.57 -5.17 -28.78
N HIS A 264 -11.16 -4.37 -27.90
CA HIS A 264 -10.61 -3.06 -27.51
C HIS A 264 -9.23 -3.19 -26.84
N ILE A 265 -9.08 -4.09 -25.87
CA ILE A 265 -7.80 -4.35 -25.25
C ILE A 265 -6.78 -4.78 -26.30
N ALA A 266 -7.14 -5.68 -27.21
CA ALA A 266 -6.22 -6.14 -28.28
C ALA A 266 -5.82 -4.99 -29.22
N GLU A 267 -6.74 -4.06 -29.56
CA GLU A 267 -6.45 -2.89 -30.37
C GLU A 267 -5.53 -1.90 -29.65
N GLU A 268 -5.78 -1.66 -28.34
CA GLU A 268 -4.90 -0.81 -27.51
C GLU A 268 -3.53 -1.45 -27.26
N PHE A 269 -3.45 -2.79 -27.19
CA PHE A 269 -2.21 -3.53 -26.99
C PHE A 269 -1.25 -3.46 -28.18
N ASP A 270 -1.70 -3.10 -29.38
CA ASP A 270 -0.87 -3.00 -30.58
C ASP A 270 0.10 -1.79 -30.56
N GLY A 271 0.20 -1.06 -29.44
CA GLY A 271 1.02 0.13 -29.27
C GLY A 271 1.82 0.16 -27.96
N THR A 272 1.46 1.09 -27.08
CA THR A 272 2.20 1.37 -25.82
C THR A 272 2.17 0.21 -24.84
N TYR A 273 1.04 -0.48 -24.72
CA TYR A 273 0.86 -1.60 -23.76
C TYR A 273 1.73 -2.80 -24.13
N ASP A 274 1.79 -3.18 -25.41
CA ASP A 274 2.64 -4.30 -25.88
C ASP A 274 4.12 -4.00 -25.60
N THR A 275 4.53 -2.73 -25.71
CA THR A 275 5.88 -2.30 -25.38
C THR A 275 6.18 -2.46 -23.90
N VAL A 276 5.31 -1.98 -23.00
CA VAL A 276 5.48 -2.10 -21.53
C VAL A 276 5.47 -3.56 -21.12
N TYR A 277 4.54 -4.35 -21.64
CA TYR A 277 4.46 -5.79 -21.37
C TYR A 277 5.76 -6.51 -21.74
N LYS A 278 6.26 -6.27 -22.96
CA LYS A 278 7.53 -6.86 -23.41
C LYS A 278 8.71 -6.39 -22.59
N GLN A 279 8.82 -5.08 -22.32
CA GLN A 279 9.91 -4.54 -21.50
C GLN A 279 9.93 -5.17 -20.11
N ALA A 280 8.76 -5.33 -19.46
CA ALA A 280 8.67 -5.96 -18.16
C ALA A 280 9.09 -7.44 -18.18
N LEU A 281 8.70 -8.19 -19.24
CA LEU A 281 9.07 -9.59 -19.38
C LEU A 281 10.53 -9.80 -19.84
N ASP A 282 11.11 -8.83 -20.51
CA ASP A 282 12.50 -8.87 -21.00
C ASP A 282 13.49 -8.27 -19.99
N SER A 283 13.04 -7.97 -18.76
CA SER A 283 13.92 -7.43 -17.73
C SER A 283 15.10 -8.36 -17.44
N GLN A 284 16.26 -7.78 -17.16
CA GLN A 284 17.49 -8.55 -16.88
C GLN A 284 17.30 -9.48 -15.69
N LEU A 285 16.61 -9.02 -14.66
CA LEU A 285 16.28 -9.83 -13.48
C LEU A 285 15.51 -11.11 -13.85
N LEU A 286 14.46 -11.00 -14.66
CA LEU A 286 13.69 -12.17 -15.07
C LEU A 286 14.51 -13.15 -15.89
N GLN A 287 15.35 -12.64 -16.79
CA GLN A 287 16.27 -13.48 -17.56
C GLN A 287 17.25 -14.21 -16.64
N ASP A 288 17.76 -13.55 -15.61
CA ASP A 288 18.71 -14.12 -14.66
C ASP A 288 18.06 -15.13 -13.72
N LEU A 289 16.86 -14.85 -13.23
CA LEU A 289 16.06 -15.81 -12.44
C LEU A 289 15.70 -17.06 -13.25
N MET A 290 15.26 -16.89 -14.50
CA MET A 290 14.91 -18.01 -15.38
C MET A 290 16.12 -18.85 -15.80
N ALA A 291 17.30 -18.26 -15.82
CA ALA A 291 18.57 -18.92 -16.16
C ALA A 291 19.32 -19.45 -14.92
N ASP A 292 18.70 -19.38 -13.72
CA ASP A 292 19.31 -19.78 -12.43
C ASP A 292 20.65 -19.08 -12.17
N ARG A 293 20.76 -17.82 -12.61
CA ARG A 293 21.93 -16.96 -12.39
C ARG A 293 21.80 -16.06 -11.16
N GLN A 294 20.58 -15.89 -10.64
CA GLN A 294 20.30 -15.14 -9.42
C GLN A 294 19.85 -16.11 -8.33
N PRO A 295 20.68 -16.40 -7.34
CA PRO A 295 20.30 -17.26 -6.24
C PRO A 295 19.24 -16.59 -5.37
N LEU A 296 18.26 -17.38 -4.93
CA LEU A 296 17.32 -16.96 -3.91
C LEU A 296 17.97 -17.09 -2.53
N PHE A 297 17.64 -16.17 -1.64
CA PHE A 297 18.02 -16.26 -0.24
C PHE A 297 17.13 -17.30 0.46
N ALA A 298 17.75 -18.39 0.92
CA ALA A 298 17.05 -19.41 1.71
C ALA A 298 16.93 -18.93 3.16
N ALA A 299 15.70 -18.87 3.69
CA ALA A 299 15.47 -18.33 5.02
C ALA A 299 14.20 -18.88 5.67
N GLU A 300 14.14 -18.79 7.01
CA GLU A 300 12.90 -18.86 7.76
C GLU A 300 12.14 -17.55 7.64
N ALA A 301 10.82 -17.63 7.59
CA ALA A 301 9.99 -16.43 7.59
C ALA A 301 8.63 -16.68 8.25
N ARG A 302 7.95 -15.61 8.61
CA ARG A 302 6.60 -15.61 9.15
C ARG A 302 5.76 -14.56 8.45
N VAL A 303 4.49 -14.88 8.19
CA VAL A 303 3.49 -13.87 7.82
C VAL A 303 3.04 -13.16 9.09
N LEU A 304 3.15 -11.85 9.10
CA LEU A 304 2.52 -10.99 10.11
C LEU A 304 1.31 -10.33 9.44
N SER A 305 0.12 -10.58 9.96
CA SER A 305 -1.12 -10.08 9.37
C SER A 305 -2.15 -9.76 10.45
N ASP A 306 -2.82 -8.64 10.29
CA ASP A 306 -3.99 -8.32 11.09
C ASP A 306 -5.17 -9.23 10.69
N SER A 307 -6.06 -9.49 11.63
CA SER A 307 -7.34 -10.13 11.31
C SER A 307 -8.25 -9.17 10.54
N PRO A 308 -9.05 -9.64 9.58
CA PRO A 308 -10.09 -8.82 8.95
C PRO A 308 -11.11 -8.27 9.96
N ASP A 309 -11.28 -8.90 11.12
CA ASP A 309 -12.12 -8.44 12.22
C ASP A 309 -11.66 -7.10 12.83
N LYS A 310 -10.39 -6.71 12.66
CA LYS A 310 -9.89 -5.37 13.03
C LYS A 310 -10.72 -4.26 12.39
N LEU A 311 -11.28 -4.51 11.21
CA LEU A 311 -12.05 -3.51 10.46
C LEU A 311 -13.51 -3.37 10.94
N ILE A 312 -14.00 -4.27 11.79
CA ILE A 312 -15.38 -4.24 12.31
C ILE A 312 -15.44 -4.09 13.84
N ASN A 313 -14.46 -4.62 14.56
CA ASN A 313 -14.43 -4.62 16.03
C ASN A 313 -13.91 -3.29 16.61
N GLU A 314 -13.97 -3.16 17.92
CA GLU A 314 -13.29 -2.10 18.64
C GLU A 314 -11.77 -2.33 18.61
N ILE A 315 -11.01 -1.24 18.62
CA ILE A 315 -9.55 -1.31 18.57
C ILE A 315 -9.03 -1.85 19.91
N SER A 316 -8.30 -2.97 19.85
CA SER A 316 -7.64 -3.60 21.00
C SER A 316 -6.28 -4.14 20.58
N GLU A 317 -5.42 -4.51 21.53
CA GLU A 317 -4.12 -5.13 21.22
C GLU A 317 -4.29 -6.43 20.41
N GLU A 318 -5.31 -7.22 20.70
CA GLU A 318 -5.64 -8.43 19.92
C GLU A 318 -5.97 -8.12 18.46
N GLN A 319 -6.59 -6.98 18.19
CA GLN A 319 -6.93 -6.54 16.84
C GLN A 319 -5.72 -5.93 16.11
N MET A 320 -4.74 -5.38 16.83
CA MET A 320 -3.47 -4.83 16.28
C MET A 320 -2.36 -5.89 16.23
N ARG A 321 -2.71 -7.11 15.82
CA ARG A 321 -1.86 -8.29 15.92
C ARG A 321 -0.52 -8.10 15.20
N LEU A 322 -0.52 -7.59 13.94
CA LEU A 322 0.71 -7.36 13.20
C LEU A 322 1.65 -6.40 13.95
N ALA A 323 1.13 -5.26 14.38
CA ALA A 323 1.95 -4.25 15.09
C ALA A 323 2.47 -4.78 16.44
N THR A 324 1.69 -5.61 17.14
CA THR A 324 2.07 -6.24 18.41
C THR A 324 3.20 -7.25 18.20
N ASP A 325 3.04 -8.18 17.24
CA ASP A 325 4.05 -9.20 16.93
C ASP A 325 5.36 -8.57 16.43
N LEU A 326 5.26 -7.55 15.57
CA LEU A 326 6.42 -6.82 15.06
C LEU A 326 7.14 -6.04 16.17
N ARG A 327 6.39 -5.44 17.11
CA ARG A 327 6.95 -4.72 18.25
C ARG A 327 7.82 -5.62 19.13
N GLU A 328 7.46 -6.88 19.31
CA GLU A 328 8.28 -7.84 20.07
C GLU A 328 9.66 -8.03 19.42
N VAL A 329 9.69 -8.18 18.08
CA VAL A 329 10.96 -8.31 17.33
C VAL A 329 11.78 -7.01 17.39
N LEU A 330 11.14 -5.85 17.25
CA LEU A 330 11.83 -4.56 17.36
C LEU A 330 12.43 -4.33 18.75
N LEU A 331 11.77 -4.78 19.82
CA LEU A 331 12.30 -4.69 21.21
C LEU A 331 13.46 -5.65 21.46
N SER A 332 13.58 -6.73 20.69
CA SER A 332 14.69 -7.68 20.79
C SER A 332 15.98 -7.16 20.16
N ALA A 333 15.91 -6.12 19.34
CA ALA A 333 17.09 -5.56 18.67
C ALA A 333 18.20 -5.15 19.65
N ASP A 334 19.45 -5.46 19.28
CA ASP A 334 20.63 -5.20 20.10
C ASP A 334 21.64 -4.23 19.44
N GLU A 335 21.64 -4.10 18.12
CA GLU A 335 22.63 -3.33 17.37
C GLU A 335 22.04 -2.15 16.61
N GLU A 336 21.14 -2.41 15.64
CA GLU A 336 20.66 -1.40 14.70
C GLU A 336 19.22 -1.68 14.25
N ILE A 337 18.43 -0.62 14.13
CA ILE A 337 17.15 -0.67 13.41
C ILE A 337 17.12 0.44 12.37
N ILE A 338 16.77 0.08 11.13
CA ILE A 338 16.52 1.02 10.04
C ILE A 338 15.03 0.97 9.70
N PHE A 339 14.30 2.02 10.02
CA PHE A 339 12.90 2.20 9.64
C PHE A 339 12.82 2.96 8.32
N ILE A 340 12.23 2.36 7.30
CA ILE A 340 11.91 3.01 6.03
C ILE A 340 10.39 3.04 5.90
N SER A 341 9.79 4.23 6.02
CA SER A 341 8.34 4.38 5.96
C SER A 341 7.95 5.72 5.32
N PRO A 342 7.07 5.73 4.32
CA PRO A 342 6.64 6.96 3.65
C PRO A 342 5.89 7.90 4.57
N TYR A 343 5.17 7.33 5.53
CA TYR A 343 4.37 8.02 6.54
C TYR A 343 4.89 7.64 7.92
N TYR A 344 5.38 8.64 8.64
CA TYR A 344 5.95 8.49 9.96
C TYR A 344 5.29 9.48 10.92
N VAL A 345 4.36 9.02 11.74
CA VAL A 345 3.70 9.84 12.76
C VAL A 345 3.76 9.07 14.08
N PRO A 346 4.89 9.19 14.82
CA PRO A 346 5.17 8.30 15.96
C PRO A 346 4.25 8.55 17.18
N GLY A 347 3.70 9.75 17.32
CA GLY A 347 3.07 10.15 18.57
C GLY A 347 4.07 10.16 19.73
N ASP A 348 3.62 10.50 20.94
CA ASP A 348 4.47 10.51 22.14
C ASP A 348 4.99 9.10 22.49
N SER A 349 4.16 8.08 22.27
CA SER A 349 4.51 6.67 22.53
C SER A 349 5.62 6.17 21.60
N GLY A 350 5.58 6.54 20.33
CA GLY A 350 6.63 6.18 19.36
C GLY A 350 7.95 6.91 19.63
N VAL A 351 7.90 8.18 20.04
CA VAL A 351 9.11 8.90 20.49
C VAL A 351 9.72 8.22 21.72
N GLN A 352 8.88 7.80 22.68
CA GLN A 352 9.37 7.07 23.85
C GLN A 352 9.93 5.70 23.50
N PHE A 353 9.33 4.99 22.54
CA PHE A 353 9.83 3.72 22.01
C PHE A 353 11.23 3.89 21.41
N VAL A 354 11.43 4.88 20.55
CA VAL A 354 12.75 5.22 19.98
C VAL A 354 13.76 5.52 21.08
N ARG A 355 13.40 6.35 22.07
CA ARG A 355 14.28 6.67 23.20
C ARG A 355 14.70 5.43 23.99
N ASN A 356 13.79 4.48 24.19
CA ASN A 356 14.09 3.24 24.90
C ASN A 356 15.10 2.37 24.13
N LEU A 357 14.97 2.26 22.80
CA LEU A 357 15.92 1.55 21.95
C LEU A 357 17.31 2.21 21.98
N VAL A 358 17.37 3.53 21.82
CA VAL A 358 18.63 4.28 21.87
C VAL A 358 19.29 4.14 23.26
N ASN A 359 18.53 4.20 24.36
CA ASN A 359 19.04 3.99 25.71
C ASN A 359 19.54 2.56 25.95
N LYS A 360 19.00 1.57 25.21
CA LYS A 360 19.51 0.19 25.19
C LYS A 360 20.83 0.07 24.44
N GLY A 361 21.23 1.08 23.66
CA GLY A 361 22.43 1.11 22.81
C GLY A 361 22.17 0.81 21.33
N VAL A 362 20.91 0.65 20.93
CA VAL A 362 20.53 0.38 19.54
C VAL A 362 20.68 1.65 18.71
N ARG A 363 21.35 1.57 17.57
CA ARG A 363 21.36 2.63 16.55
C ARG A 363 20.00 2.66 15.86
N VAL A 364 19.29 3.76 15.92
CA VAL A 364 17.96 3.90 15.28
C VAL A 364 18.05 4.89 14.14
N ILE A 365 17.82 4.40 12.91
CA ILE A 365 17.75 5.20 11.68
C ILE A 365 16.29 5.25 11.22
N ILE A 366 15.81 6.44 10.86
CA ILE A 366 14.46 6.65 10.33
C ILE A 366 14.58 7.39 8.99
N LEU A 367 14.12 6.75 7.91
CA LEU A 367 13.98 7.35 6.59
C LEU A 367 12.51 7.52 6.24
N THR A 368 12.09 8.76 5.99
CA THR A 368 10.72 9.09 5.59
C THR A 368 10.71 10.13 4.47
N ASN A 369 9.54 10.55 4.00
CA ASN A 369 9.41 11.56 2.97
C ASN A 369 9.73 12.97 3.49
N SER A 370 10.49 13.74 2.71
CA SER A 370 10.53 15.22 2.85
C SER A 370 9.17 15.82 2.48
N LEU A 371 8.97 17.10 2.75
CA LEU A 371 7.73 17.76 2.32
C LEU A 371 7.55 17.76 0.80
N ALA A 372 8.63 17.88 0.05
CA ALA A 372 8.60 17.89 -1.42
C ALA A 372 8.39 16.52 -2.05
N SER A 373 8.83 15.44 -1.38
CA SER A 373 8.63 14.05 -1.83
C SER A 373 7.34 13.42 -1.30
N ASN A 374 6.55 14.13 -0.49
CA ASN A 374 5.37 13.58 0.16
C ASN A 374 4.11 13.81 -0.68
N ASN A 375 3.37 12.74 -0.97
CA ASN A 375 2.09 12.80 -1.68
C ASN A 375 0.88 13.04 -0.75
N HIS A 376 1.08 13.06 0.60
CA HIS A 376 0.01 13.21 1.59
C HIS A 376 0.32 14.30 2.63
N VAL A 377 0.08 15.57 2.27
CA VAL A 377 0.43 16.75 3.09
C VAL A 377 -0.09 16.72 4.53
N PRO A 378 -1.32 16.22 4.85
CA PRO A 378 -1.78 16.10 6.23
C PRO A 378 -0.87 15.22 7.09
N VAL A 379 -0.45 14.05 6.57
CA VAL A 379 0.46 13.12 7.27
C VAL A 379 1.80 13.79 7.54
N HIS A 380 2.35 14.51 6.54
CA HIS A 380 3.58 15.28 6.74
C HIS A 380 3.41 16.36 7.83
N GLY A 381 2.24 17.03 7.89
CA GLY A 381 1.90 17.97 8.96
C GLY A 381 1.93 17.32 10.35
N GLY A 382 1.43 16.10 10.48
CA GLY A 382 1.50 15.27 11.69
C GLY A 382 2.95 14.95 12.07
N TYR A 383 3.71 14.39 11.13
CA TYR A 383 5.13 14.06 11.29
C TYR A 383 5.99 15.25 11.73
N ALA A 384 5.84 16.39 11.06
CA ALA A 384 6.67 17.56 11.30
C ALA A 384 6.62 18.11 12.76
N ARG A 385 5.62 17.70 13.56
CA ARG A 385 5.53 18.02 14.98
C ARG A 385 6.58 17.28 15.81
N TYR A 386 6.92 16.07 15.42
CA TYR A 386 7.76 15.13 16.19
C TYR A 386 9.24 15.14 15.80
N ARG A 387 9.65 15.84 14.74
CA ARG A 387 11.05 15.85 14.26
C ARG A 387 12.06 16.09 15.36
N LYS A 388 11.86 17.19 16.13
CA LYS A 388 12.79 17.55 17.20
C LYS A 388 12.81 16.54 18.34
N ASP A 389 11.66 15.99 18.68
CA ASP A 389 11.52 15.02 19.77
C ASP A 389 12.17 13.68 19.41
N VAL A 390 12.05 13.25 18.15
CA VAL A 390 12.69 12.05 17.61
C VAL A 390 14.22 12.21 17.58
N ILE A 391 14.72 13.37 17.11
CA ILE A 391 16.16 13.68 17.13
C ILE A 391 16.67 13.75 18.56
N ALA A 392 15.94 14.40 19.48
CA ALA A 392 16.29 14.45 20.89
C ALA A 392 16.19 13.10 21.62
N ALA A 393 15.41 12.15 21.08
CA ALA A 393 15.41 10.76 21.52
C ALA A 393 16.66 9.99 21.10
N GLY A 394 17.48 10.54 20.19
CA GLY A 394 18.75 9.99 19.73
C GLY A 394 18.68 9.25 18.39
N ALA A 395 17.56 9.29 17.67
CA ALA A 395 17.50 8.71 16.35
C ALA A 395 18.21 9.56 15.29
N GLU A 396 18.75 8.90 14.27
CA GLU A 396 19.22 9.50 13.03
C GLU A 396 18.03 9.65 12.09
N LEU A 397 17.62 10.91 11.82
CA LEU A 397 16.45 11.19 11.00
C LEU A 397 16.87 11.62 9.60
N TYR A 398 16.32 10.94 8.59
CA TYR A 398 16.56 11.21 7.19
C TYR A 398 15.24 11.46 6.45
N GLU A 399 15.27 12.43 5.53
CA GLU A 399 14.14 12.75 4.66
C GLU A 399 14.52 12.58 3.19
N ALA A 400 13.76 11.75 2.47
CA ALA A 400 14.01 11.45 1.06
C ALA A 400 14.02 12.72 0.19
N ARG A 401 14.96 12.81 -0.74
CA ARG A 401 15.07 13.90 -1.69
C ARG A 401 14.14 13.66 -2.87
N ALA A 402 13.24 14.62 -3.13
CA ALA A 402 12.31 14.53 -4.25
C ALA A 402 13.01 14.51 -5.63
N ASN A 403 14.21 15.08 -5.74
CA ASN A 403 14.99 15.17 -6.97
C ASN A 403 16.16 14.17 -7.08
N ALA A 404 16.15 13.11 -6.28
CA ALA A 404 17.21 12.11 -6.29
C ALA A 404 17.13 11.11 -7.47
N GLY A 405 16.19 11.27 -8.41
CA GLY A 405 15.96 10.35 -9.51
C GLY A 405 17.19 10.05 -10.37
N ASN A 406 17.99 11.06 -10.64
CA ASN A 406 19.23 10.91 -11.43
C ASN A 406 20.35 10.14 -10.69
N GLU A 407 20.20 9.94 -9.38
CA GLU A 407 21.19 9.27 -8.53
C GLU A 407 20.76 7.83 -8.18
N ILE A 408 19.51 7.46 -8.50
CA ILE A 408 18.99 6.11 -8.34
C ILE A 408 19.22 5.32 -9.65
N GLN A 409 20.02 4.29 -9.57
CA GLN A 409 20.31 3.44 -10.73
C GLN A 409 19.02 2.75 -11.22
N GLY A 410 18.67 2.96 -12.50
CA GLY A 410 17.47 2.41 -13.10
C GLY A 410 16.20 3.25 -12.95
N ALA A 411 16.27 4.41 -12.29
CA ALA A 411 15.12 5.32 -12.23
C ALA A 411 14.79 5.89 -13.62
N ASN A 412 13.49 6.05 -13.88
CA ASN A 412 13.02 6.66 -15.12
C ASN A 412 13.38 8.16 -15.13
N GLU A 413 14.23 8.59 -16.08
CA GLU A 413 14.64 9.99 -16.23
C GLU A 413 13.46 10.97 -16.46
N ALA A 414 12.30 10.45 -16.84
CA ALA A 414 11.09 11.24 -17.07
C ALA A 414 10.30 11.58 -15.77
N ALA A 415 10.73 11.10 -14.61
CA ALA A 415 10.04 11.40 -13.34
C ALA A 415 10.47 12.75 -12.79
N ASP A 416 9.51 13.68 -12.66
CA ASP A 416 9.76 15.01 -12.07
C ASP A 416 10.00 14.93 -10.55
N THR A 417 9.38 13.94 -9.88
CA THR A 417 9.41 13.82 -8.43
C THR A 417 9.47 12.36 -8.00
N LEU A 418 10.42 12.03 -7.13
CA LEU A 418 10.45 10.76 -6.42
C LEU A 418 9.69 10.87 -5.11
N THR A 419 8.84 9.89 -4.84
CA THR A 419 8.12 9.73 -3.58
C THR A 419 8.49 8.40 -2.97
N LEU A 420 9.01 8.40 -1.75
CA LEU A 420 9.22 7.17 -0.99
C LEU A 420 7.86 6.55 -0.66
N HIS A 421 7.69 5.25 -0.99
CA HIS A 421 6.49 4.50 -0.62
C HIS A 421 6.80 3.16 0.07
N THR A 422 8.07 2.82 0.21
CA THR A 422 8.60 1.62 0.89
C THR A 422 8.19 1.54 2.36
N LYS A 423 7.76 0.37 2.81
CA LYS A 423 7.48 0.03 4.21
C LYS A 423 8.32 -1.19 4.58
N THR A 424 9.54 -0.91 5.01
CA THR A 424 10.56 -1.94 5.27
C THR A 424 11.33 -1.60 6.52
N PHE A 425 11.52 -2.59 7.40
CA PHE A 425 12.30 -2.44 8.61
C PHE A 425 13.42 -3.48 8.61
N LEU A 426 14.63 -3.02 8.81
CA LEU A 426 15.84 -3.85 8.86
C LEU A 426 16.33 -3.84 10.29
N ILE A 427 16.53 -5.01 10.90
CA ILE A 427 16.82 -5.15 12.32
C ILE A 427 18.08 -6.00 12.47
N ASP A 428 19.11 -5.47 13.15
CA ASP A 428 20.37 -6.13 13.50
C ASP A 428 21.07 -6.79 12.30
N ARG A 429 20.88 -6.25 11.09
CA ARG A 429 21.38 -6.83 9.83
C ARG A 429 21.02 -8.30 9.62
N ARG A 430 19.90 -8.72 10.22
CA ARG A 430 19.42 -10.10 10.22
C ARG A 430 17.97 -10.22 9.83
N TYR A 431 17.10 -9.41 10.43
CA TYR A 431 15.67 -9.51 10.16
C TYR A 431 15.22 -8.42 9.19
N LEU A 432 14.42 -8.83 8.21
CA LEU A 432 13.74 -7.95 7.28
C LEU A 432 12.23 -8.05 7.51
N PHE A 433 11.60 -6.96 7.86
CA PHE A 433 10.15 -6.81 7.68
C PHE A 433 9.87 -6.07 6.38
N VAL A 434 8.98 -6.61 5.55
CA VAL A 434 8.49 -5.99 4.32
C VAL A 434 6.99 -6.20 4.21
N GLY A 435 6.23 -5.14 3.91
CA GLY A 435 4.78 -5.26 3.80
C GLY A 435 4.06 -3.95 3.56
N SER A 436 2.86 -3.84 4.09
CA SER A 436 1.98 -2.71 3.87
C SER A 436 1.96 -1.68 5.03
N LEU A 437 2.50 -2.02 6.21
CA LEU A 437 2.42 -1.23 7.44
C LEU A 437 3.23 0.06 7.37
N ASN A 438 2.57 1.21 7.38
CA ASN A 438 3.23 2.49 7.66
C ASN A 438 3.38 2.73 9.18
N LEU A 439 4.35 3.57 9.54
CA LEU A 439 4.57 3.98 10.95
C LEU A 439 3.71 5.20 11.31
N ASP A 440 2.38 5.03 11.18
CA ASP A 440 1.39 6.04 11.52
C ASP A 440 0.20 5.41 12.28
N PRO A 441 -0.58 6.20 13.04
CA PRO A 441 -1.70 5.67 13.82
C PRO A 441 -2.79 5.03 12.96
N ARG A 442 -2.96 5.46 11.72
CA ARG A 442 -3.97 4.89 10.81
C ARG A 442 -3.62 3.45 10.42
N SER A 443 -2.38 3.19 10.03
CA SER A 443 -1.92 1.84 9.70
C SER A 443 -1.89 0.93 10.93
N ILE A 444 -1.43 1.45 12.08
CA ILE A 444 -1.34 0.66 13.31
C ILE A 444 -2.72 0.33 13.88
N GLU A 445 -3.64 1.30 13.95
CA GLU A 445 -4.89 1.15 14.68
C GLU A 445 -6.12 0.90 13.79
N ILE A 446 -6.17 1.43 12.57
CA ILE A 446 -7.40 1.56 11.78
C ILE A 446 -7.45 0.58 10.61
N ASN A 447 -6.39 0.52 9.80
CA ASN A 447 -6.33 -0.37 8.64
C ASN A 447 -5.94 -1.79 9.06
N ALA A 448 -6.30 -2.76 8.23
CA ALA A 448 -5.70 -4.08 8.30
C ALA A 448 -4.49 -4.13 7.38
N GLU A 449 -3.38 -4.62 7.90
CA GLU A 449 -2.08 -4.64 7.27
C GLU A 449 -1.53 -6.08 7.22
N MET A 450 -0.60 -6.33 6.29
CA MET A 450 0.15 -7.58 6.21
C MET A 450 1.60 -7.33 5.82
N GLY A 451 2.47 -8.29 6.14
CA GLY A 451 3.86 -8.30 5.71
C GLY A 451 4.55 -9.61 6.04
N LEU A 452 5.78 -9.73 5.60
CA LEU A 452 6.67 -10.84 5.89
C LEU A 452 7.75 -10.39 6.85
N LEU A 453 8.04 -11.20 7.85
CA LEU A 453 9.23 -11.10 8.68
C LEU A 453 10.17 -12.23 8.27
N ILE A 454 11.29 -11.90 7.67
CA ILE A 454 12.29 -12.83 7.11
C ILE A 454 13.53 -12.80 7.98
N ASP A 455 14.02 -13.96 8.41
CA ASP A 455 15.28 -14.13 9.16
C ASP A 455 16.39 -14.53 8.19
N SER A 456 17.10 -13.55 7.63
CA SER A 456 18.16 -13.78 6.65
C SER A 456 19.28 -12.75 6.79
N GLN A 457 20.37 -13.16 7.42
CA GLN A 457 21.56 -12.32 7.57
C GLN A 457 22.17 -11.96 6.21
N ASP A 458 22.19 -12.90 5.27
CA ASP A 458 22.76 -12.68 3.93
C ASP A 458 21.93 -11.63 3.15
N MET A 459 20.60 -11.79 3.10
CA MET A 459 19.73 -10.86 2.39
C MET A 459 19.76 -9.45 3.02
N VAL A 460 19.70 -9.35 4.34
CA VAL A 460 19.74 -8.06 5.04
C VAL A 460 21.15 -7.45 4.96
N GLY A 461 22.20 -8.26 5.00
CA GLY A 461 23.57 -7.83 4.76
C GLY A 461 23.74 -7.16 3.40
N ASP A 462 23.24 -7.78 2.32
CA ASP A 462 23.27 -7.22 0.97
C ASP A 462 22.45 -5.92 0.88
N LEU A 463 21.26 -5.87 1.48
CA LEU A 463 20.42 -4.69 1.49
C LEU A 463 21.02 -3.51 2.28
N THR A 464 21.89 -3.76 3.24
CA THR A 464 22.50 -2.74 4.12
C THR A 464 23.97 -2.46 3.82
N TYR A 465 24.58 -3.15 2.86
CA TYR A 465 26.03 -3.06 2.57
C TYR A 465 26.53 -1.62 2.43
N ASP A 466 25.80 -0.76 1.72
CA ASP A 466 26.15 0.63 1.41
C ASP A 466 25.07 1.63 1.93
N VAL A 467 24.35 1.26 2.99
CA VAL A 467 23.18 2.02 3.45
C VAL A 467 23.52 3.47 3.81
N ASP A 468 24.63 3.71 4.49
CA ASP A 468 25.06 5.06 4.91
C ASP A 468 25.39 5.93 3.68
N GLU A 469 26.01 5.36 2.64
CA GLU A 469 26.31 6.06 1.38
C GLU A 469 25.02 6.40 0.62
N ARG A 470 24.08 5.46 0.53
CA ARG A 470 22.77 5.68 -0.11
C ARG A 470 21.94 6.70 0.64
N LEU A 471 21.93 6.66 1.97
CA LEU A 471 21.25 7.69 2.78
C LEU A 471 21.84 9.08 2.51
N ALA A 472 23.14 9.20 2.45
CA ALA A 472 23.82 10.48 2.18
C ALA A 472 23.55 10.99 0.75
N ALA A 473 23.43 10.09 -0.24
CA ALA A 473 23.17 10.44 -1.63
C ALA A 473 21.69 10.78 -1.89
N LEU A 474 20.75 10.01 -1.32
CA LEU A 474 19.34 10.04 -1.70
C LEU A 474 18.43 10.80 -0.72
N SER A 475 18.98 11.28 0.41
CA SER A 475 18.19 11.94 1.45
C SER A 475 18.90 13.14 2.08
N TYR A 476 18.14 13.87 2.88
CA TYR A 476 18.68 14.89 3.79
C TYR A 476 18.73 14.31 5.20
N ARG A 477 19.89 14.39 5.87
CA ARG A 477 19.97 14.18 7.31
C ARG A 477 19.41 15.42 8.03
N VAL A 478 18.38 15.21 8.86
CA VAL A 478 17.74 16.30 9.60
C VAL A 478 18.37 16.40 10.99
N THR A 479 18.82 17.60 11.33
CA THR A 479 19.45 17.89 12.64
C THR A 479 18.83 19.11 13.31
N VAL A 480 19.19 19.32 14.56
CA VAL A 480 18.84 20.54 15.32
C VAL A 480 20.14 21.27 15.65
N ASN A 481 20.27 22.53 15.22
CA ASN A 481 21.44 23.35 15.51
C ASN A 481 21.44 23.92 16.95
N ASP A 482 22.53 24.61 17.35
CA ASP A 482 22.70 25.20 18.69
C ASP A 482 21.61 26.20 19.05
N GLN A 483 20.94 26.79 18.06
CA GLN A 483 19.83 27.75 18.26
C GLN A 483 18.47 27.03 18.38
N GLY A 484 18.43 25.70 18.29
CA GLY A 484 17.23 24.89 18.33
C GLY A 484 16.43 24.88 17.03
N ASN A 485 17.01 25.29 15.89
CA ASN A 485 16.38 25.24 14.58
C ASN A 485 16.74 23.96 13.84
N LEU A 486 15.81 23.49 12.99
CA LEU A 486 16.05 22.37 12.10
C LEU A 486 16.96 22.76 10.94
N GLU A 487 17.86 21.86 10.57
CA GLU A 487 18.72 21.94 9.40
C GLU A 487 18.67 20.62 8.63
N TRP A 488 18.68 20.70 7.31
CA TRP A 488 18.69 19.58 6.38
C TRP A 488 20.04 19.51 5.69
N HIS A 489 20.84 18.53 6.01
CA HIS A 489 22.17 18.29 5.45
C HIS A 489 22.06 17.24 4.35
N GLY A 490 22.43 17.59 3.13
CA GLY A 490 22.39 16.71 1.96
C GLY A 490 23.66 16.83 1.13
N ARG A 491 23.85 15.86 0.21
CA ARG A 491 24.90 15.93 -0.81
C ARG A 491 24.24 15.96 -2.17
N ILE A 492 24.47 17.03 -2.94
CA ILE A 492 23.86 17.25 -4.26
C ILE A 492 25.00 17.44 -5.27
N ASN A 493 25.07 16.59 -6.31
CA ASN A 493 26.15 16.62 -7.30
C ASN A 493 27.56 16.55 -6.67
N GLY A 494 27.69 15.85 -5.55
CA GLY A 494 28.97 15.71 -4.84
C GLY A 494 29.31 16.85 -3.87
N GLU A 495 28.49 17.91 -3.80
CA GLU A 495 28.68 19.04 -2.91
C GLU A 495 27.76 18.94 -1.69
N ASP A 496 28.32 19.19 -0.50
CA ASP A 496 27.53 19.24 0.74
C ASP A 496 26.72 20.52 0.80
N VAL A 497 25.43 20.40 1.06
CA VAL A 497 24.47 21.50 1.15
C VAL A 497 23.77 21.48 2.51
N ILE A 498 23.48 22.66 3.06
CA ILE A 498 22.70 22.81 4.29
C ILE A 498 21.52 23.73 4.00
N GLU A 499 20.32 23.21 4.19
CA GLU A 499 19.07 23.95 4.06
C GLU A 499 18.49 24.24 5.45
N THR A 500 18.00 25.47 5.65
CA THR A 500 17.39 25.91 6.93
C THR A 500 15.88 25.96 6.86
N ARG A 501 15.31 25.51 5.74
CA ARG A 501 13.86 25.41 5.48
C ARG A 501 13.60 24.14 4.72
N GLU A 502 12.35 23.65 4.77
CA GLU A 502 11.90 22.48 3.99
C GLU A 502 12.46 22.50 2.56
N PRO A 503 13.41 21.61 2.21
CA PRO A 503 14.05 21.62 0.90
C PRO A 503 13.06 21.41 -0.24
N LEU A 504 13.29 22.05 -1.38
CA LEU A 504 12.49 21.92 -2.61
C LEU A 504 10.99 22.26 -2.47
N ALA A 505 10.51 22.58 -1.27
CA ALA A 505 9.10 22.89 -1.03
C ALA A 505 8.78 24.35 -1.35
N SER A 506 7.68 24.59 -2.08
CA SER A 506 7.19 25.95 -2.34
C SER A 506 6.67 26.62 -1.06
N PRO A 507 6.63 27.96 -0.98
CA PRO A 507 6.04 28.67 0.17
C PRO A 507 4.58 28.27 0.44
N TRP A 508 3.82 27.97 -0.61
CA TRP A 508 2.44 27.52 -0.50
C TRP A 508 2.34 26.10 0.07
N LEU A 509 3.22 25.21 -0.34
CA LEU A 509 3.26 23.84 0.19
C LEU A 509 3.64 23.84 1.67
N ARG A 510 4.63 24.67 2.08
CA ARG A 510 5.00 24.87 3.50
C ARG A 510 3.82 25.41 4.32
N PHE A 511 3.07 26.38 3.78
CA PHE A 511 1.87 26.89 4.43
C PHE A 511 0.81 25.82 4.60
N LYS A 512 0.53 25.01 3.56
CA LYS A 512 -0.41 23.89 3.65
C LYS A 512 0.00 22.89 4.72
N ALA A 513 1.27 22.49 4.75
CA ALA A 513 1.79 21.54 5.74
C ALA A 513 1.69 22.10 7.16
N TRP A 514 2.00 23.40 7.35
CA TRP A 514 1.83 24.07 8.63
C TRP A 514 0.36 24.09 9.08
N PHE A 515 -0.56 24.43 8.19
CA PHE A 515 -2.00 24.44 8.49
C PHE A 515 -2.50 23.05 8.84
N MET A 516 -2.03 22.01 8.14
CA MET A 516 -2.45 20.61 8.36
C MET A 516 -1.92 20.00 9.67
N ARG A 517 -1.05 20.69 10.42
CA ARG A 517 -0.67 20.28 11.79
C ARG A 517 -1.84 20.24 12.77
N ILE A 518 -2.99 20.83 12.44
CA ILE A 518 -4.22 20.75 13.24
C ILE A 518 -5.01 19.46 13.00
N ALA A 519 -4.66 18.68 11.98
CA ALA A 519 -5.36 17.43 11.69
C ALA A 519 -5.27 16.45 12.88
N PRO A 520 -6.36 15.71 13.18
CA PRO A 520 -6.35 14.73 14.25
C PRO A 520 -5.34 13.60 13.93
N GLU A 521 -4.36 13.38 14.79
CA GLU A 521 -3.30 12.36 14.58
C GLU A 521 -3.84 10.97 14.29
N ARG A 522 -4.88 10.57 15.00
CA ARG A 522 -5.49 9.25 14.86
C ARG A 522 -6.08 8.98 13.49
N GLN A 523 -6.21 10.00 12.65
CA GLN A 523 -6.74 9.89 11.27
C GLN A 523 -5.64 9.98 10.21
N LEU A 524 -4.41 10.23 10.64
CA LEU A 524 -3.23 10.38 9.79
C LEU A 524 -2.54 9.05 9.58
#